data_d975db74da83e7800c83369627be2f25
#
_entry.id   d975db74da83e7800c83369627be2f25
#
_cell.length_a   1.000
_cell.length_b   1.000
_cell.length_c   1.000
_cell.angle_alpha   90.00
_cell.angle_beta   90.00
_cell.angle_gamma   90.00
#
_symmetry.space_group_name_H-M   'P 1'
#
loop_
_entity.id
_entity.type
_entity.pdbx_description
1 polymer ?
#
loop_
_entity_poly.entity_id
_entity_poly.type
_entity_poly.pdbx_seq_one_letter_code
_entity_poly.pdbx_strand_id
1 'polypeptide(L)'
;MDRARPEQPQVKILDKAVRVLMLFTPEKPEWGVTGIAREVDMSKSTVHRILRVFEQHGFLTQNLETRRFRLGLAGIELGRRAQVGLELRRIALPVMEQLSAVSGETVLLQVVSPEGDRVVCIERVQQRRGLRLILDVGSTAPLYAGCSSKVLLAYLGEDGVDHVLSGELHPMTAHTVVDPKVIRAQLEEIRRNGFAVSFEETDEGVAGVSVPVRDSHDRVIAGLSVSGPMTRVNASTIDHYTEFAREGARRIAAELGHQPSRVAPSHPLEAVGART
;
A
#
# COMPACT_ATOMS: atom_id res chain seq x y z
N MET A 1 0.03 -4.86 -32.02
CA MET A 1 -0.11 -6.32 -32.07
C MET A 1 -0.10 -6.81 -30.63
N ASP A 2 -1.28 -6.93 -30.10
CA ASP A 2 -1.57 -7.29 -28.72
C ASP A 2 -1.28 -8.79 -28.54
N ARG A 3 -0.25 -9.13 -27.78
CA ARG A 3 -0.01 -10.53 -27.40
C ARG A 3 -0.84 -10.78 -26.14
N ALA A 4 -2.08 -11.22 -26.31
CA ALA A 4 -2.86 -11.84 -25.25
C ALA A 4 -1.98 -12.84 -24.50
N ARG A 5 -1.82 -12.66 -23.18
CA ARG A 5 -1.20 -13.67 -22.32
C ARG A 5 -1.98 -14.98 -22.50
N PRO A 6 -1.31 -16.12 -22.79
CA PRO A 6 -2.01 -17.38 -22.87
C PRO A 6 -2.70 -17.67 -21.53
N GLU A 7 -3.99 -17.95 -21.57
CA GLU A 7 -4.73 -18.46 -20.40
C GLU A 7 -4.05 -19.73 -19.90
N GLN A 8 -3.35 -19.61 -18.78
CA GLN A 8 -2.79 -20.79 -18.10
C GLN A 8 -3.97 -21.62 -17.58
N PRO A 9 -3.93 -22.97 -17.71
CA PRO A 9 -4.97 -23.84 -17.19
C PRO A 9 -5.07 -23.59 -15.68
N GLN A 10 -6.12 -22.89 -15.26
CA GLN A 10 -6.37 -22.57 -13.86
C GLN A 10 -6.57 -23.88 -13.10
N VAL A 11 -5.72 -24.11 -12.11
CA VAL A 11 -5.94 -25.19 -11.14
C VAL A 11 -7.03 -24.70 -10.17
N LYS A 12 -8.29 -24.75 -10.60
CA LYS A 12 -9.48 -24.16 -9.94
C LYS A 12 -9.55 -24.44 -8.44
N ILE A 13 -9.06 -25.60 -7.99
CA ILE A 13 -9.07 -25.95 -6.57
C ILE A 13 -8.01 -25.15 -5.78
N LEU A 14 -6.83 -24.89 -6.36
CA LEU A 14 -5.79 -24.09 -5.70
C LEU A 14 -6.19 -22.62 -5.64
N ASP A 15 -6.75 -22.07 -6.72
CA ASP A 15 -7.29 -20.71 -6.73
C ASP A 15 -8.31 -20.52 -5.60
N LYS A 16 -9.30 -21.41 -5.54
CA LYS A 16 -10.30 -21.37 -4.47
C LYS A 16 -9.70 -21.57 -3.07
N ALA A 17 -8.68 -22.40 -2.91
CA ALA A 17 -7.99 -22.59 -1.63
C ALA A 17 -7.26 -21.31 -1.19
N VAL A 18 -6.56 -20.62 -2.09
CA VAL A 18 -5.94 -19.31 -1.80
C VAL A 18 -7.01 -18.29 -1.41
N ARG A 19 -8.13 -18.21 -2.15
CA ARG A 19 -9.25 -17.30 -1.82
C ARG A 19 -9.81 -17.58 -0.43
N VAL A 20 -9.85 -18.83 0.03
CA VAL A 20 -10.26 -19.15 1.41
C VAL A 20 -9.36 -18.48 2.43
N LEU A 21 -8.02 -18.49 2.25
CA LEU A 21 -7.10 -17.79 3.16
C LEU A 21 -7.29 -16.27 3.15
N MET A 22 -7.59 -15.70 1.98
CA MET A 22 -7.79 -14.25 1.83
C MET A 22 -9.13 -13.75 2.40
N LEU A 23 -10.05 -14.61 2.80
CA LEU A 23 -11.28 -14.22 3.50
C LEU A 23 -11.05 -13.76 4.95
N PHE A 24 -9.93 -14.14 5.56
CA PHE A 24 -9.61 -13.79 6.94
C PHE A 24 -8.97 -12.40 6.99
N THR A 25 -9.73 -11.40 7.42
CA THR A 25 -9.27 -10.01 7.55
C THR A 25 -9.27 -9.56 9.02
N PRO A 26 -8.61 -8.45 9.37
CA PRO A 26 -8.66 -7.89 10.73
C PRO A 26 -10.09 -7.63 11.20
N GLU A 27 -10.99 -7.18 10.31
CA GLU A 27 -12.39 -6.88 10.60
C GLU A 27 -13.22 -8.16 10.77
N LYS A 28 -12.81 -9.26 10.11
CA LYS A 28 -13.46 -10.56 10.17
C LYS A 28 -12.45 -11.69 10.33
N PRO A 29 -11.84 -11.79 11.53
CA PRO A 29 -10.73 -12.72 11.78
C PRO A 29 -11.16 -14.18 11.91
N GLU A 30 -12.45 -14.47 12.05
CA GLU A 30 -12.97 -15.82 12.24
C GLU A 30 -14.10 -16.17 11.28
N TRP A 31 -14.01 -17.36 10.69
CA TRP A 31 -15.00 -17.87 9.76
C TRP A 31 -15.45 -19.30 10.09
N GLY A 32 -16.75 -19.58 9.89
CA GLY A 32 -17.30 -20.92 9.90
C GLY A 32 -17.39 -21.50 8.48
N VAL A 33 -17.37 -22.84 8.39
CA VAL A 33 -17.42 -23.60 7.10
C VAL A 33 -18.54 -23.13 6.17
N THR A 34 -19.73 -22.89 6.70
CA THR A 34 -20.91 -22.48 5.90
C THR A 34 -20.73 -21.09 5.28
N GLY A 35 -20.16 -20.14 6.03
CA GLY A 35 -19.87 -18.80 5.52
C GLY A 35 -18.83 -18.84 4.39
N ILE A 36 -17.72 -19.54 4.62
CA ILE A 36 -16.68 -19.71 3.59
C ILE A 36 -17.26 -20.38 2.33
N ALA A 37 -18.03 -21.44 2.48
CA ALA A 37 -18.62 -22.18 1.36
C ALA A 37 -19.44 -21.27 0.43
N ARG A 38 -20.19 -20.33 1.01
CA ARG A 38 -20.96 -19.34 0.27
C ARG A 38 -20.06 -18.33 -0.46
N GLU A 39 -19.04 -17.79 0.21
CA GLU A 39 -18.16 -16.77 -0.37
C GLU A 39 -17.29 -17.30 -1.53
N VAL A 40 -16.84 -18.56 -1.45
CA VAL A 40 -15.98 -19.15 -2.51
C VAL A 40 -16.75 -20.02 -3.51
N ASP A 41 -18.08 -20.10 -3.40
CA ASP A 41 -18.94 -20.93 -4.22
C ASP A 41 -18.47 -22.39 -4.29
N MET A 42 -18.47 -23.06 -3.13
CA MET A 42 -18.04 -24.46 -3.01
C MET A 42 -18.96 -25.24 -2.08
N SER A 43 -18.98 -26.58 -2.22
CA SER A 43 -19.66 -27.45 -1.27
C SER A 43 -18.99 -27.38 0.12
N LYS A 44 -19.78 -27.47 1.20
CA LYS A 44 -19.27 -27.48 2.56
C LYS A 44 -18.24 -28.60 2.79
N SER A 45 -18.42 -29.76 2.15
CA SER A 45 -17.49 -30.89 2.25
C SER A 45 -16.12 -30.55 1.64
N THR A 46 -16.09 -29.88 0.48
CA THR A 46 -14.84 -29.47 -0.15
C THR A 46 -14.13 -28.38 0.67
N VAL A 47 -14.88 -27.38 1.16
CA VAL A 47 -14.32 -26.33 2.04
C VAL A 47 -13.74 -26.97 3.28
N HIS A 48 -14.46 -27.89 3.93
CA HIS A 48 -13.97 -28.56 5.13
C HIS A 48 -12.64 -29.31 4.88
N ARG A 49 -12.50 -29.97 3.72
CA ARG A 49 -11.23 -30.62 3.33
C ARG A 49 -10.09 -29.63 3.16
N ILE A 50 -10.33 -28.48 2.51
CA ILE A 50 -9.34 -27.41 2.36
C ILE A 50 -8.93 -26.86 3.74
N LEU A 51 -9.88 -26.56 4.60
CA LEU A 51 -9.61 -26.03 5.94
C LEU A 51 -8.78 -27.01 6.79
N ARG A 52 -9.05 -28.33 6.69
CA ARG A 52 -8.24 -29.35 7.39
C ARG A 52 -6.81 -29.40 6.88
N VAL A 53 -6.57 -29.26 5.57
CA VAL A 53 -5.22 -29.18 5.03
C VAL A 53 -4.50 -27.94 5.56
N PHE A 54 -5.15 -26.77 5.56
CA PHE A 54 -4.56 -25.56 6.10
C PHE A 54 -4.31 -25.65 7.61
N GLU A 55 -5.19 -26.28 8.37
CA GLU A 55 -5.00 -26.53 9.79
C GLU A 55 -3.82 -27.46 10.04
N GLN A 56 -3.71 -28.57 9.30
CA GLN A 56 -2.60 -29.50 9.39
C GLN A 56 -1.24 -28.83 9.14
N HIS A 57 -1.18 -27.84 8.25
CA HIS A 57 0.03 -27.08 7.95
C HIS A 57 0.17 -25.80 8.79
N GLY A 58 -0.69 -25.57 9.79
CA GLY A 58 -0.60 -24.44 10.71
C GLY A 58 -1.02 -23.08 10.10
N PHE A 59 -1.56 -23.04 8.86
CA PHE A 59 -2.11 -21.80 8.27
C PHE A 59 -3.44 -21.40 8.91
N LEU A 60 -4.22 -22.36 9.40
CA LEU A 60 -5.45 -22.12 10.14
C LEU A 60 -5.41 -22.83 11.50
N THR A 61 -6.19 -22.31 12.43
CA THR A 61 -6.46 -22.94 13.73
C THR A 61 -7.96 -22.93 13.96
N GLN A 62 -8.54 -24.06 14.39
CA GLN A 62 -9.96 -24.13 14.74
C GLN A 62 -10.17 -23.85 16.23
N ASN A 63 -11.07 -22.92 16.54
CA ASN A 63 -11.61 -22.78 17.88
C ASN A 63 -12.55 -23.98 18.18
N LEU A 64 -12.25 -24.75 19.22
CA LEU A 64 -12.97 -25.98 19.55
C LEU A 64 -14.40 -25.72 20.05
N GLU A 65 -14.65 -24.57 20.69
CA GLU A 65 -15.96 -24.19 21.21
C GLU A 65 -16.89 -23.68 20.10
N THR A 66 -16.41 -22.69 19.31
CA THR A 66 -17.22 -22.04 18.27
C THR A 66 -17.20 -22.79 16.94
N ARG A 67 -16.29 -23.75 16.77
CA ARG A 67 -16.02 -24.46 15.50
C ARG A 67 -15.63 -23.54 14.34
N ARG A 68 -15.26 -22.28 14.62
CA ARG A 68 -14.75 -21.33 13.64
C ARG A 68 -13.25 -21.48 13.46
N PHE A 69 -12.77 -21.09 12.28
CA PHE A 69 -11.35 -21.06 11.92
C PHE A 69 -10.85 -19.63 11.96
N ARG A 70 -9.56 -19.47 12.28
CA ARG A 70 -8.79 -18.23 12.22
C ARG A 70 -7.41 -18.50 11.64
N LEU A 71 -6.68 -17.45 11.20
CA LEU A 71 -5.30 -17.59 10.73
C LEU A 71 -4.40 -18.15 11.85
N GLY A 72 -3.53 -19.07 11.46
CA GLY A 72 -2.55 -19.72 12.33
C GLY A 72 -1.14 -19.13 12.16
N LEU A 73 -0.19 -19.64 12.94
CA LEU A 73 1.18 -19.11 13.02
C LEU A 73 1.99 -19.29 11.73
N ALA A 74 1.67 -20.27 10.88
CA ALA A 74 2.36 -20.46 9.60
C ALA A 74 2.23 -19.24 8.67
N GLY A 75 1.14 -18.47 8.77
CA GLY A 75 0.98 -17.21 8.04
C GLY A 75 2.02 -16.17 8.44
N ILE A 76 2.31 -16.03 9.73
CA ILE A 76 3.35 -15.10 10.25
C ILE A 76 4.73 -15.54 9.77
N GLU A 77 5.02 -16.84 9.85
CA GLU A 77 6.32 -17.38 9.41
C GLU A 77 6.55 -17.19 7.91
N LEU A 78 5.52 -17.44 7.09
CA LEU A 78 5.59 -17.24 5.65
C LEU A 78 5.79 -15.76 5.31
N GLY A 79 5.04 -14.86 5.96
CA GLY A 79 5.20 -13.41 5.79
C GLY A 79 6.61 -12.94 6.15
N ARG A 80 7.19 -13.42 7.25
CA ARG A 80 8.57 -13.12 7.64
C ARG A 80 9.59 -13.60 6.59
N ARG A 81 9.42 -14.80 6.04
CA ARG A 81 10.30 -15.32 4.98
C ARG A 81 10.18 -14.47 3.70
N ALA A 82 8.98 -14.05 3.34
CA ALA A 82 8.76 -13.17 2.20
C ALA A 82 9.49 -11.81 2.39
N GLN A 83 9.41 -11.21 3.58
CA GLN A 83 10.09 -9.95 3.89
C GLN A 83 11.61 -10.03 3.72
N VAL A 84 12.25 -11.13 4.13
CA VAL A 84 13.71 -11.32 3.97
C VAL A 84 14.12 -11.36 2.50
N GLY A 85 13.25 -11.87 1.62
CA GLY A 85 13.49 -11.95 0.17
C GLY A 85 13.25 -10.64 -0.60
N LEU A 86 12.67 -9.61 0.02
CA LEU A 86 12.41 -8.33 -0.63
C LEU A 86 13.67 -7.45 -0.64
N GLU A 87 14.38 -7.42 -1.76
CA GLU A 87 15.58 -6.59 -1.94
C GLU A 87 15.27 -5.10 -1.69
N LEU A 88 14.16 -4.59 -2.21
CA LEU A 88 13.70 -3.22 -1.99
C LEU A 88 13.61 -2.89 -0.49
N ARG A 89 13.02 -3.77 0.31
CA ARG A 89 12.89 -3.58 1.76
C ARG A 89 14.28 -3.50 2.43
N ARG A 90 15.19 -4.40 2.07
CA ARG A 90 16.55 -4.45 2.62
C ARG A 90 17.32 -3.16 2.34
N ILE A 91 17.18 -2.62 1.15
CA ILE A 91 17.82 -1.36 0.74
C ILE A 91 17.15 -0.16 1.42
N ALA A 92 15.81 -0.13 1.49
CA ALA A 92 15.07 1.01 2.00
C ALA A 92 15.17 1.17 3.53
N LEU A 93 15.23 0.08 4.28
CA LEU A 93 15.14 0.10 5.75
C LEU A 93 16.16 1.05 6.42
N PRO A 94 17.47 1.03 6.10
CA PRO A 94 18.43 1.93 6.72
C PRO A 94 18.14 3.42 6.39
N VAL A 95 17.65 3.69 5.19
CA VAL A 95 17.27 5.04 4.77
C VAL A 95 16.02 5.50 5.53
N MET A 96 15.02 4.63 5.66
CA MET A 96 13.78 4.90 6.40
C MET A 96 14.05 5.16 7.89
N GLU A 97 14.96 4.42 8.50
CA GLU A 97 15.37 4.61 9.90
C GLU A 97 15.97 6.01 10.13
N GLN A 98 16.88 6.43 9.24
CA GLN A 98 17.45 7.77 9.30
C GLN A 98 16.40 8.85 9.05
N LEU A 99 15.53 8.65 8.06
CA LEU A 99 14.45 9.58 7.73
C LEU A 99 13.48 9.74 8.92
N SER A 100 13.09 8.64 9.56
CA SER A 100 12.24 8.65 10.75
C SER A 100 12.93 9.32 11.94
N ALA A 101 14.23 9.10 12.13
CA ALA A 101 15.00 9.73 13.20
C ALA A 101 15.07 11.25 13.05
N VAL A 102 15.24 11.76 11.82
CA VAL A 102 15.34 13.21 11.54
C VAL A 102 13.98 13.88 11.53
N SER A 103 12.98 13.27 10.89
CA SER A 103 11.62 13.83 10.81
C SER A 103 10.83 13.72 12.12
N GLY A 104 11.17 12.74 12.97
CA GLY A 104 10.40 12.41 14.16
C GLY A 104 9.07 11.71 13.87
N GLU A 105 8.77 11.41 12.59
CA GLU A 105 7.49 10.88 12.12
C GLU A 105 7.60 9.43 11.63
N THR A 106 6.45 8.83 11.38
CA THR A 106 6.37 7.48 10.80
C THR A 106 6.73 7.51 9.33
N VAL A 107 7.64 6.63 8.92
CA VAL A 107 8.01 6.42 7.52
C VAL A 107 7.46 5.08 7.06
N LEU A 108 6.76 5.08 5.92
CA LEU A 108 6.14 3.90 5.32
C LEU A 108 6.70 3.65 3.92
N LEU A 109 6.88 2.39 3.58
CA LEU A 109 7.19 1.93 2.23
C LEU A 109 6.04 1.03 1.75
N GLN A 110 5.40 1.43 0.67
CA GLN A 110 4.23 0.75 0.14
C GLN A 110 4.42 0.42 -1.34
N VAL A 111 3.86 -0.71 -1.77
CA VAL A 111 3.86 -1.19 -3.16
C VAL A 111 2.44 -1.48 -3.62
N VAL A 112 2.24 -1.56 -4.92
CA VAL A 112 0.95 -1.99 -5.49
C VAL A 112 0.78 -3.49 -5.27
N SER A 113 -0.43 -3.92 -4.91
CA SER A 113 -0.78 -5.34 -4.83
C SER A 113 -0.68 -6.03 -6.19
N PRO A 114 -0.51 -7.35 -6.24
CA PRO A 114 -0.48 -8.08 -7.52
C PRO A 114 -1.73 -7.91 -8.37
N GLU A 115 -2.89 -7.67 -7.74
CA GLU A 115 -4.18 -7.45 -8.38
C GLU A 115 -4.29 -6.04 -8.98
N GLY A 116 -3.45 -5.09 -8.55
CA GLY A 116 -3.40 -3.73 -9.07
C GLY A 116 -4.48 -2.78 -8.53
N ASP A 117 -5.18 -3.15 -7.47
CA ASP A 117 -6.32 -2.40 -6.90
C ASP A 117 -6.03 -1.79 -5.52
N ARG A 118 -4.99 -2.25 -4.84
CA ARG A 118 -4.64 -1.85 -3.47
C ARG A 118 -3.15 -1.55 -3.34
N VAL A 119 -2.79 -0.85 -2.27
CA VAL A 119 -1.40 -0.79 -1.80
C VAL A 119 -1.18 -1.78 -0.67
N VAL A 120 0.04 -2.27 -0.56
CA VAL A 120 0.50 -3.12 0.56
C VAL A 120 1.66 -2.43 1.25
N CYS A 121 1.59 -2.28 2.56
CA CYS A 121 2.71 -1.80 3.37
C CYS A 121 3.74 -2.92 3.51
N ILE A 122 4.95 -2.73 2.98
CA ILE A 122 6.04 -3.73 3.05
C ILE A 122 7.07 -3.41 4.11
N GLU A 123 7.15 -2.15 4.56
CA GLU A 123 7.99 -1.74 5.68
C GLU A 123 7.43 -0.49 6.35
N ARG A 124 7.64 -0.42 7.69
CA ARG A 124 7.28 0.72 8.53
C ARG A 124 8.36 0.99 9.57
N VAL A 125 8.79 2.22 9.66
CA VAL A 125 9.65 2.71 10.72
C VAL A 125 8.92 3.79 11.51
N GLN A 126 8.79 3.60 12.81
CA GLN A 126 8.06 4.50 13.70
C GLN A 126 8.93 4.92 14.88
N GLN A 127 8.91 6.21 15.22
CA GLN A 127 9.51 6.71 16.45
C GLN A 127 8.64 6.38 17.68
N ARG A 128 9.31 6.14 18.83
CA ARG A 128 8.63 5.73 20.07
C ARG A 128 7.64 6.75 20.64
N ARG A 129 7.66 8.00 20.16
CA ARG A 129 6.87 9.15 20.69
C ARG A 129 5.85 9.68 19.68
N GLY A 130 5.25 8.84 18.85
CA GLY A 130 4.31 9.29 17.82
C GLY A 130 2.89 8.74 17.97
N LEU A 131 1.94 9.37 17.26
CA LEU A 131 0.63 8.79 16.99
C LEU A 131 0.84 7.42 16.35
N ARG A 132 0.18 6.40 16.89
CA ARG A 132 0.28 5.06 16.35
C ARG A 132 -0.62 4.98 15.13
N LEU A 133 -0.06 5.16 13.94
CA LEU A 133 -0.79 4.89 12.71
C LEU A 133 -1.21 3.41 12.67
N ILE A 134 -2.40 3.15 12.18
CA ILE A 134 -2.99 1.78 12.13
C ILE A 134 -2.30 0.92 11.06
N LEU A 135 -1.54 1.53 10.13
CA LEU A 135 -0.86 0.82 9.05
C LEU A 135 0.35 0.03 9.55
N ASP A 136 0.20 -1.27 9.67
CA ASP A 136 1.28 -2.22 9.95
C ASP A 136 1.79 -2.89 8.66
N VAL A 137 2.97 -3.52 8.73
CA VAL A 137 3.49 -4.32 7.62
C VAL A 137 2.50 -5.43 7.27
N GLY A 138 2.18 -5.55 5.98
CA GLY A 138 1.15 -6.46 5.45
C GLY A 138 -0.25 -5.86 5.41
N SER A 139 -0.51 -4.69 6.02
CA SER A 139 -1.80 -4.01 5.85
C SER A 139 -1.96 -3.47 4.44
N THR A 140 -3.21 -3.36 4.00
CA THR A 140 -3.57 -2.87 2.67
C THR A 140 -4.51 -1.67 2.76
N ALA A 141 -4.47 -0.80 1.76
CA ALA A 141 -5.40 0.31 1.59
C ALA A 141 -5.79 0.44 0.11
N PRO A 142 -6.94 1.07 -0.22
CA PRO A 142 -7.32 1.29 -1.60
C PRO A 142 -6.35 2.28 -2.28
N LEU A 143 -6.13 2.09 -3.60
CA LEU A 143 -5.19 2.93 -4.37
C LEU A 143 -5.64 4.38 -4.54
N TYR A 144 -6.90 4.71 -4.32
CA TYR A 144 -7.45 6.06 -4.48
C TYR A 144 -7.39 6.93 -3.23
N ALA A 145 -7.06 6.40 -2.05
CA ALA A 145 -7.09 7.13 -0.79
C ALA A 145 -5.71 7.20 -0.13
N GLY A 146 -5.31 8.41 0.29
CA GLY A 146 -4.04 8.66 0.96
C GLY A 146 -2.87 8.95 0.01
N CYS A 147 -1.83 9.60 0.53
CA CYS A 147 -0.71 10.09 -0.28
C CYS A 147 0.07 8.97 -0.98
N SER A 148 0.40 7.87 -0.30
CA SER A 148 1.14 6.75 -0.90
C SER A 148 0.37 6.05 -2.00
N SER A 149 -0.91 5.80 -1.76
CA SER A 149 -1.83 5.18 -2.71
C SER A 149 -1.91 6.01 -3.99
N LYS A 150 -2.16 7.32 -3.86
CA LYS A 150 -2.28 8.23 -5.00
C LYS A 150 -0.97 8.40 -5.77
N VAL A 151 0.19 8.42 -5.09
CA VAL A 151 1.48 8.41 -5.78
C VAL A 151 1.61 7.17 -6.65
N LEU A 152 1.30 5.99 -6.12
CA LEU A 152 1.41 4.75 -6.89
C LEU A 152 0.38 4.70 -8.03
N LEU A 153 -0.87 5.10 -7.77
CA LEU A 153 -1.91 5.17 -8.79
C LEU A 153 -1.55 6.12 -9.93
N ALA A 154 -0.90 7.26 -9.61
CA ALA A 154 -0.50 8.25 -10.62
C ALA A 154 0.46 7.68 -11.68
N TYR A 155 1.23 6.63 -11.35
CA TYR A 155 2.21 6.01 -12.24
C TYR A 155 1.83 4.60 -12.70
N LEU A 156 0.59 4.15 -12.42
CA LEU A 156 0.14 2.80 -12.79
C LEU A 156 -0.22 2.67 -14.30
N GLY A 157 -0.27 3.77 -15.03
CA GLY A 157 -0.77 3.83 -16.41
C GLY A 157 -2.29 4.02 -16.46
N GLU A 158 -2.80 4.45 -17.64
CA GLU A 158 -4.22 4.79 -17.75
C GLU A 158 -5.14 3.59 -17.55
N ASP A 159 -4.80 2.41 -18.08
CA ASP A 159 -5.60 1.19 -17.87
C ASP A 159 -5.72 0.83 -16.39
N GLY A 160 -4.64 1.00 -15.62
CA GLY A 160 -4.64 0.77 -14.18
C GLY A 160 -5.46 1.82 -13.41
N VAL A 161 -5.37 3.08 -13.81
CA VAL A 161 -6.20 4.16 -13.26
C VAL A 161 -7.67 3.91 -13.56
N ASP A 162 -8.01 3.53 -14.79
CA ASP A 162 -9.38 3.19 -15.19
C ASP A 162 -9.92 2.01 -14.41
N HIS A 163 -9.12 0.96 -14.26
CA HIS A 163 -9.49 -0.21 -13.47
C HIS A 163 -9.88 0.17 -12.03
N VAL A 164 -9.06 0.97 -11.35
CA VAL A 164 -9.30 1.39 -9.96
C VAL A 164 -10.51 2.32 -9.87
N LEU A 165 -10.62 3.31 -10.76
CA LEU A 165 -11.65 4.35 -10.68
C LEU A 165 -13.02 3.94 -11.25
N SER A 166 -13.10 2.84 -12.01
CA SER A 166 -14.37 2.25 -12.45
C SER A 166 -15.05 1.41 -11.37
N GLY A 167 -14.33 1.04 -10.33
CA GLY A 167 -14.86 0.30 -9.19
C GLY A 167 -15.71 1.17 -8.26
N GLU A 168 -16.25 0.54 -7.24
CA GLU A 168 -16.97 1.24 -6.18
C GLU A 168 -15.97 1.89 -5.21
N LEU A 169 -16.02 3.23 -5.08
CA LEU A 169 -15.12 3.99 -4.22
C LEU A 169 -15.81 4.31 -2.90
N HIS A 170 -15.34 3.70 -1.83
CA HIS A 170 -15.89 3.91 -0.48
C HIS A 170 -15.03 4.90 0.32
N PRO A 171 -15.62 5.90 0.99
CA PRO A 171 -14.86 6.80 1.84
C PRO A 171 -14.36 6.06 3.08
N MET A 172 -13.08 6.26 3.43
CA MET A 172 -12.48 5.76 4.68
C MET A 172 -12.74 6.73 5.84
N THR A 173 -12.80 8.04 5.52
CA THR A 173 -13.14 9.14 6.43
C THR A 173 -14.05 10.13 5.69
N ALA A 174 -14.53 11.15 6.39
CA ALA A 174 -15.28 12.25 5.77
C ALA A 174 -14.44 13.08 4.76
N HIS A 175 -13.11 12.96 4.81
CA HIS A 175 -12.18 13.69 3.95
C HIS A 175 -11.68 12.88 2.75
N THR A 176 -12.04 11.60 2.65
CA THR A 176 -11.65 10.76 1.53
C THR A 176 -12.29 11.25 0.23
N VAL A 177 -11.47 11.53 -0.77
CA VAL A 177 -11.94 11.89 -2.11
C VAL A 177 -12.39 10.63 -2.83
N VAL A 178 -13.67 10.57 -3.23
CA VAL A 178 -14.28 9.43 -3.94
C VAL A 178 -14.85 9.82 -5.32
N ASP A 179 -14.70 11.08 -5.75
CA ASP A 179 -15.06 11.50 -7.10
C ASP A 179 -13.93 11.14 -8.09
N PRO A 180 -14.17 10.25 -9.08
CA PRO A 180 -13.14 9.84 -10.04
C PRO A 180 -12.53 11.02 -10.83
N LYS A 181 -13.30 12.08 -11.11
CA LYS A 181 -12.80 13.26 -11.84
C LYS A 181 -11.83 14.07 -11.01
N VAL A 182 -12.14 14.24 -9.72
CA VAL A 182 -11.28 14.94 -8.77
C VAL A 182 -10.01 14.13 -8.55
N ILE A 183 -10.11 12.80 -8.39
CA ILE A 183 -8.94 11.93 -8.24
C ILE A 183 -8.05 12.05 -9.48
N ARG A 184 -8.58 11.98 -10.71
CA ARG A 184 -7.77 12.13 -11.93
C ARG A 184 -7.00 13.46 -11.96
N ALA A 185 -7.66 14.58 -11.62
CA ALA A 185 -6.99 15.88 -11.56
C ALA A 185 -5.83 15.85 -10.53
N GLN A 186 -6.04 15.22 -9.37
CA GLN A 186 -4.97 15.04 -8.37
C GLN A 186 -3.82 14.17 -8.90
N LEU A 187 -4.12 13.08 -9.65
CA LEU A 187 -3.07 12.24 -10.24
C LEU A 187 -2.22 13.02 -11.29
N GLU A 188 -2.82 13.88 -12.09
CA GLU A 188 -2.09 14.76 -13.01
C GLU A 188 -1.19 15.75 -12.25
N GLU A 189 -1.69 16.31 -11.17
CA GLU A 189 -0.90 17.19 -10.30
C GLU A 189 0.28 16.43 -9.67
N ILE A 190 0.06 15.21 -9.17
CA ILE A 190 1.11 14.35 -8.64
C ILE A 190 2.17 14.04 -9.69
N ARG A 191 1.79 13.73 -10.93
CA ARG A 191 2.74 13.49 -12.04
C ARG A 191 3.60 14.74 -12.32
N ARG A 192 3.03 15.94 -12.25
CA ARG A 192 3.76 17.22 -12.46
C ARG A 192 4.70 17.55 -11.31
N ASN A 193 4.22 17.37 -10.08
CA ASN A 193 4.95 17.79 -8.87
C ASN A 193 5.90 16.72 -8.34
N GLY A 194 5.66 15.43 -8.69
CA GLY A 194 6.46 14.30 -8.22
C GLY A 194 6.20 13.91 -6.77
N PHE A 195 5.10 14.33 -6.17
CA PHE A 195 4.68 13.94 -4.82
C PHE A 195 3.17 14.06 -4.64
N ALA A 196 2.64 13.38 -3.64
CA ALA A 196 1.25 13.51 -3.20
C ALA A 196 1.21 13.90 -1.72
N VAL A 197 0.19 14.67 -1.35
CA VAL A 197 -0.13 15.02 0.02
C VAL A 197 -1.52 14.48 0.36
N SER A 198 -1.72 14.10 1.60
CA SER A 198 -3.01 13.66 2.11
C SER A 198 -3.24 14.25 3.49
N PHE A 199 -4.43 14.80 3.69
CA PHE A 199 -4.92 15.29 4.97
C PHE A 199 -6.17 14.51 5.33
N GLU A 200 -6.10 13.69 6.39
CA GLU A 200 -7.23 12.92 6.95
C GLU A 200 -7.95 11.97 5.99
N GLU A 201 -7.39 11.63 4.82
CA GLU A 201 -8.10 10.78 3.85
C GLU A 201 -8.21 9.32 4.26
N THR A 202 -7.27 8.81 5.07
CA THR A 202 -7.25 7.41 5.53
C THR A 202 -7.55 7.27 7.01
N ASP A 203 -7.14 8.24 7.80
CA ASP A 203 -7.31 8.27 9.25
C ASP A 203 -7.53 9.72 9.71
N GLU A 204 -8.50 9.96 10.58
CA GLU A 204 -8.77 11.28 11.16
C GLU A 204 -7.54 11.78 11.97
N GLY A 205 -7.22 13.05 11.85
CA GLY A 205 -6.09 13.69 12.53
C GLY A 205 -4.71 13.33 11.96
N VAL A 206 -4.64 12.58 10.85
CA VAL A 206 -3.40 12.16 10.21
C VAL A 206 -3.18 12.89 8.89
N ALA A 207 -1.96 13.37 8.67
CA ALA A 207 -1.52 13.88 7.39
C ALA A 207 -0.22 13.21 6.96
N GLY A 208 0.08 13.25 5.67
CA GLY A 208 1.30 12.69 5.14
C GLY A 208 1.63 13.20 3.75
N VAL A 209 2.90 13.01 3.40
CA VAL A 209 3.42 13.22 2.06
C VAL A 209 4.05 11.94 1.57
N SER A 210 3.93 11.67 0.29
CA SER A 210 4.54 10.52 -0.37
C SER A 210 5.20 10.92 -1.67
N VAL A 211 6.32 10.26 -1.98
CA VAL A 211 7.08 10.40 -3.22
C VAL A 211 7.29 9.04 -3.87
N PRO A 212 7.43 8.99 -5.21
CA PRO A 212 7.72 7.74 -5.90
C PRO A 212 9.16 7.29 -5.69
N VAL A 213 9.36 5.99 -5.46
CA VAL A 213 10.67 5.32 -5.52
C VAL A 213 10.78 4.64 -6.87
N ARG A 214 11.89 4.89 -7.59
CA ARG A 214 12.11 4.38 -8.95
C ARG A 214 13.20 3.32 -8.98
N ASP A 215 13.05 2.37 -9.89
CA ASP A 215 14.07 1.36 -10.19
C ASP A 215 15.08 1.86 -11.24
N SER A 216 16.07 1.02 -11.61
CA SER A 216 17.09 1.30 -12.64
C SER A 216 16.53 1.57 -14.04
N HIS A 217 15.24 1.28 -14.28
CA HIS A 217 14.55 1.52 -15.56
C HIS A 217 13.59 2.72 -15.49
N ASP A 218 13.73 3.58 -14.48
CA ASP A 218 12.87 4.74 -14.20
C ASP A 218 11.39 4.40 -13.92
N ARG A 219 11.08 3.13 -13.61
CA ARG A 219 9.73 2.70 -13.26
C ARG A 219 9.47 2.95 -11.79
N VAL A 220 8.30 3.49 -11.46
CA VAL A 220 7.85 3.62 -10.07
C VAL A 220 7.49 2.24 -9.52
N ILE A 221 8.20 1.81 -8.49
CA ILE A 221 8.05 0.49 -7.87
C ILE A 221 7.53 0.55 -6.44
N ALA A 222 7.62 1.71 -5.79
CA ALA A 222 7.11 1.92 -4.44
C ALA A 222 6.75 3.39 -4.19
N GLY A 223 5.95 3.64 -3.17
CA GLY A 223 5.73 4.95 -2.55
C GLY A 223 6.45 5.01 -1.20
N LEU A 224 7.28 6.02 -1.00
CA LEU A 224 7.91 6.33 0.29
C LEU A 224 7.19 7.51 0.92
N SER A 225 6.64 7.31 2.12
CA SER A 225 5.83 8.33 2.81
C SER A 225 6.42 8.71 4.15
N VAL A 226 6.21 9.98 4.49
CA VAL A 226 6.35 10.51 5.86
C VAL A 226 4.95 10.91 6.32
N SER A 227 4.48 10.32 7.42
CA SER A 227 3.12 10.52 7.93
C SER A 227 3.12 10.72 9.44
N GLY A 228 2.28 11.62 9.91
CA GLY A 228 2.16 11.95 11.33
C GLY A 228 0.86 12.69 11.64
N PRO A 229 0.66 13.10 12.90
CA PRO A 229 -0.52 13.86 13.28
C PRO A 229 -0.51 15.25 12.62
N MET A 230 -1.69 15.75 12.26
CA MET A 230 -1.86 17.07 11.64
C MET A 230 -1.32 18.23 12.47
N THR A 231 -1.15 18.05 13.78
CA THR A 231 -0.51 19.04 14.64
C THR A 231 0.96 19.28 14.31
N ARG A 232 1.61 18.31 13.61
CA ARG A 232 3.02 18.39 13.19
C ARG A 232 3.18 18.36 11.69
N VAL A 233 2.44 17.48 10.99
CA VAL A 233 2.43 17.37 9.53
C VAL A 233 1.21 18.12 9.01
N ASN A 234 1.40 19.34 8.51
CA ASN A 234 0.31 20.23 8.08
C ASN A 234 0.78 21.14 6.92
N ALA A 235 -0.10 21.98 6.43
CA ALA A 235 0.18 22.85 5.28
C ALA A 235 1.43 23.74 5.43
N SER A 236 1.82 24.11 6.64
CA SER A 236 3.02 24.95 6.89
C SER A 236 4.32 24.14 6.98
N THR A 237 4.25 22.82 7.19
CA THR A 237 5.41 21.95 7.38
C THR A 237 5.56 20.91 6.25
N ILE A 238 4.57 20.78 5.38
CA ILE A 238 4.52 19.73 4.37
C ILE A 238 5.70 19.79 3.38
N ASP A 239 6.15 20.99 3.02
CA ASP A 239 7.29 21.15 2.10
C ASP A 239 8.58 20.58 2.71
N HIS A 240 8.79 20.78 4.01
CA HIS A 240 9.93 20.22 4.73
C HIS A 240 9.91 18.69 4.74
N TYR A 241 8.75 18.08 5.02
CA TYR A 241 8.61 16.62 4.96
C TYR A 241 8.71 16.08 3.54
N THR A 242 8.28 16.85 2.53
CA THR A 242 8.44 16.50 1.12
C THR A 242 9.92 16.40 0.74
N GLU A 243 10.75 17.34 1.16
CA GLU A 243 12.19 17.28 0.88
C GLU A 243 12.87 16.10 1.58
N PHE A 244 12.48 15.77 2.80
CA PHE A 244 12.96 14.56 3.46
C PHE A 244 12.58 13.29 2.70
N ALA A 245 11.32 13.17 2.29
CA ALA A 245 10.85 12.02 1.53
C ALA A 245 11.57 11.91 0.17
N ARG A 246 11.78 13.03 -0.54
CA ARG A 246 12.52 13.09 -1.81
C ARG A 246 13.96 12.63 -1.65
N GLU A 247 14.65 13.12 -0.62
CA GLU A 247 16.02 12.70 -0.35
C GLU A 247 16.10 11.21 -0.05
N GLY A 248 15.19 10.68 0.80
CA GLY A 248 15.09 9.26 1.07
C GLY A 248 14.85 8.44 -0.19
N ALA A 249 13.88 8.82 -1.02
CA ALA A 249 13.57 8.12 -2.26
C ALA A 249 14.73 8.14 -3.26
N ARG A 250 15.45 9.25 -3.39
CA ARG A 250 16.65 9.34 -4.24
C ARG A 250 17.75 8.37 -3.79
N ARG A 251 17.99 8.27 -2.50
CA ARG A 251 18.99 7.35 -1.92
C ARG A 251 18.60 5.90 -2.16
N ILE A 252 17.35 5.53 -1.92
CA ILE A 252 16.85 4.18 -2.20
C ILE A 252 16.98 3.86 -3.69
N ALA A 253 16.58 4.78 -4.56
CA ALA A 253 16.66 4.62 -6.01
C ALA A 253 18.14 4.46 -6.49
N ALA A 254 19.07 5.22 -5.93
CA ALA A 254 20.49 5.10 -6.25
C ALA A 254 21.05 3.71 -5.90
N GLU A 255 20.70 3.17 -4.73
CA GLU A 255 21.08 1.81 -4.32
C GLU A 255 20.43 0.72 -5.19
N LEU A 256 19.29 1.02 -5.81
CA LEU A 256 18.63 0.16 -6.80
C LEU A 256 19.22 0.32 -8.22
N GLY A 257 20.27 1.12 -8.37
CA GLY A 257 20.93 1.37 -9.64
C GLY A 257 20.23 2.39 -10.53
N HIS A 258 19.28 3.18 -10.00
CA HIS A 258 18.64 4.26 -10.74
C HIS A 258 19.66 5.37 -11.04
N GLN A 259 19.80 5.71 -12.30
CA GLN A 259 20.54 6.90 -12.75
C GLN A 259 19.51 7.94 -13.16
N PRO A 260 19.33 9.05 -12.41
CA PRO A 260 18.38 10.09 -12.81
C PRO A 260 18.76 10.62 -14.20
N SER A 261 17.81 10.58 -15.12
CA SER A 261 17.96 11.24 -16.41
C SER A 261 18.33 12.70 -16.15
N ARG A 262 19.38 13.20 -16.80
CA ARG A 262 19.83 14.60 -16.72
C ARG A 262 18.78 15.51 -17.37
N VAL A 263 17.64 15.67 -16.73
CA VAL A 263 16.69 16.74 -17.04
C VAL A 263 17.03 17.92 -16.13
N ALA A 264 17.40 19.03 -16.73
CA ALA A 264 17.75 20.27 -16.04
C ALA A 264 16.61 20.70 -15.08
N PRO A 265 16.93 21.35 -13.96
CA PRO A 265 15.94 21.85 -13.03
C PRO A 265 15.12 22.95 -13.73
N SER A 266 13.84 22.70 -13.95
CA SER A 266 12.89 23.69 -14.40
C SER A 266 12.52 24.62 -13.24
N HIS A 267 12.98 25.83 -13.34
CA HIS A 267 12.57 27.10 -12.71
C HIS A 267 12.35 27.20 -11.19
N PRO A 268 12.90 28.28 -10.58
CA PRO A 268 12.53 28.70 -9.24
C PRO A 268 11.08 29.20 -9.23
N LEU A 269 10.38 28.87 -8.16
CA LEU A 269 9.03 29.32 -7.85
C LEU A 269 9.00 30.86 -7.84
N GLU A 270 8.42 31.47 -8.88
CA GLU A 270 8.03 32.87 -8.81
C GLU A 270 6.89 33.02 -7.78
N ALA A 271 7.15 33.90 -6.83
CA ALA A 271 6.21 34.30 -5.82
C ALA A 271 4.89 34.77 -6.44
N VAL A 272 3.81 34.09 -6.19
CA VAL A 272 2.46 34.63 -6.41
C VAL A 272 2.24 35.65 -5.32
N GLY A 273 2.46 36.90 -5.72
CA GLY A 273 2.29 38.07 -4.93
C GLY A 273 0.84 38.27 -4.47
N ALA A 274 0.73 38.77 -3.27
CA ALA A 274 -0.44 39.38 -2.70
C ALA A 274 -1.13 40.36 -3.68
N ARG A 275 -2.43 40.15 -3.88
CA ARG A 275 -3.34 41.24 -4.21
C ARG A 275 -4.60 41.11 -3.40
N THR A 276 -4.71 42.09 -2.51
CA THR A 276 -5.88 42.73 -1.87
C THR A 276 -7.20 41.98 -1.91
#